data_41631840438de2b861e8efc00a3a43da
#
_entry.id   41631840438de2b861e8efc00a3a43da
#
_cell.length_a   1.000
_cell.length_b   1.000
_cell.length_c   1.000
_cell.angle_alpha   90.00
_cell.angle_beta   90.00
_cell.angle_gamma   90.00
#
_symmetry.space_group_name_H-M   'P 1'
#
loop_
_entity.id
_entity.type
_entity.pdbx_description
1 polymer ?
#
loop_
_entity_poly.entity_id
_entity_poly.type
_entity_poly.pdbx_seq_one_letter_code
_entity_poly.pdbx_strand_id
1 'polypeptide(L)'
;RSGEQPLNFKRDKQIVLVDFGTNLAKGDTVSVTFRYDGQIDNSFCYLDIPPEVLQASNKKFLFNIDKQYSFQTKDYLMLTPETYWYPRAGTSYSDKNPDWQQTYFSNYRLKVKPLPGLVPLSQGEGKCDEEGVYSFKGDYPSQTLSLVIGDYQQKSAYADSILYSVWHLRDHDYFTASFDSIHDTIPWLIRNVKEQLARQYKLDYPFKRFSIVEVPVQFASYERAWSQAQE
;
A
#
# COMPACT_ATOMS: atom_id res chain seq x y z
N ARG A 1 -13.51 -23.34 14.43
CA ARG A 1 -12.22 -23.26 15.14
C ARG A 1 -11.67 -24.67 15.28
N SER A 2 -11.16 -25.27 14.23
CA SER A 2 -10.21 -26.38 14.35
C SER A 2 -8.85 -25.76 14.61
N GLY A 3 -8.14 -26.29 15.60
CA GLY A 3 -6.90 -25.73 16.08
C GLY A 3 -5.89 -25.48 14.96
N GLU A 4 -5.15 -24.39 15.09
CA GLU A 4 -4.04 -24.03 14.20
C GLU A 4 -3.03 -25.17 14.23
N GLN A 5 -3.10 -26.07 13.26
CA GLN A 5 -2.04 -27.04 13.06
C GLN A 5 -0.94 -26.40 12.22
N PRO A 6 0.32 -26.50 12.62
CA PRO A 6 1.43 -26.00 11.82
C PRO A 6 1.47 -26.77 10.49
N LEU A 7 1.53 -26.03 9.40
CA LEU A 7 1.70 -26.60 8.06
C LEU A 7 3.18 -26.81 7.76
N ASN A 8 3.47 -27.85 7.01
CA ASN A 8 4.81 -28.03 6.46
C ASN A 8 5.06 -26.98 5.38
N PHE A 9 6.24 -26.37 5.42
CA PHE A 9 6.62 -25.42 4.40
C PHE A 9 8.11 -25.52 4.08
N LYS A 10 8.46 -25.12 2.88
CA LYS A 10 9.85 -24.92 2.42
C LYS A 10 10.01 -23.51 1.93
N ARG A 11 11.05 -22.84 2.40
CA ARG A 11 11.41 -21.50 1.91
C ARG A 11 12.62 -21.61 0.97
N ASP A 12 12.47 -20.97 -0.18
CA ASP A 12 13.56 -20.75 -1.12
C ASP A 12 13.56 -19.26 -1.49
N LYS A 13 14.51 -18.53 -0.94
CA LYS A 13 14.61 -17.05 -1.05
C LYS A 13 13.28 -16.37 -0.63
N GLN A 14 12.60 -15.74 -1.60
CA GLN A 14 11.32 -15.04 -1.40
C GLN A 14 10.11 -15.95 -1.58
N ILE A 15 10.30 -17.21 -1.97
CA ILE A 15 9.19 -18.14 -2.20
C ILE A 15 8.99 -19.01 -0.97
N VAL A 16 7.75 -19.14 -0.55
CA VAL A 16 7.34 -20.08 0.50
C VAL A 16 6.36 -21.08 -0.12
N LEU A 17 6.79 -22.34 -0.20
CA LEU A 17 5.95 -23.45 -0.63
C LEU A 17 5.29 -24.03 0.60
N VAL A 18 3.97 -23.95 0.66
CA VAL A 18 3.17 -24.47 1.78
C VAL A 18 2.49 -25.75 1.34
N ASP A 19 2.69 -26.82 2.12
CA ASP A 19 2.03 -28.10 1.90
C ASP A 19 0.77 -28.19 2.77
N PHE A 20 -0.38 -28.26 2.11
CA PHE A 20 -1.66 -28.42 2.79
C PHE A 20 -2.00 -29.87 3.14
N GLY A 21 -1.19 -30.84 2.69
CA GLY A 21 -1.43 -32.26 2.91
C GLY A 21 -2.66 -32.82 2.16
N THR A 22 -3.39 -31.97 1.44
CA THR A 22 -4.57 -32.32 0.64
C THR A 22 -4.61 -31.53 -0.65
N ASN A 23 -5.24 -32.12 -1.68
CA ASN A 23 -5.50 -31.39 -2.91
C ASN A 23 -6.66 -30.41 -2.72
N LEU A 24 -6.43 -29.16 -3.07
CA LEU A 24 -7.46 -28.12 -3.08
C LEU A 24 -8.22 -28.20 -4.41
N ALA A 25 -9.54 -28.28 -4.35
CA ALA A 25 -10.38 -28.23 -5.53
C ALA A 25 -10.64 -26.79 -5.98
N LYS A 26 -11.04 -26.62 -7.23
CA LYS A 26 -11.45 -25.30 -7.74
C LYS A 26 -12.66 -24.77 -6.95
N GLY A 27 -12.49 -23.61 -6.33
CA GLY A 27 -13.52 -22.98 -5.50
C GLY A 27 -13.32 -23.15 -4.00
N ASP A 28 -12.36 -23.98 -3.58
CA ASP A 28 -12.01 -24.11 -2.17
C ASP A 28 -11.38 -22.82 -1.65
N THR A 29 -11.70 -22.48 -0.42
CA THR A 29 -11.11 -21.35 0.30
C THR A 29 -10.30 -21.85 1.48
N VAL A 30 -9.05 -21.48 1.54
CA VAL A 30 -8.14 -21.84 2.65
C VAL A 30 -7.67 -20.58 3.34
N SER A 31 -7.71 -20.60 4.67
CA SER A 31 -7.15 -19.53 5.49
C SER A 31 -5.81 -20.00 6.07
N VAL A 32 -4.76 -19.24 5.82
CA VAL A 32 -3.41 -19.53 6.30
C VAL A 32 -2.90 -18.36 7.13
N THR A 33 -2.38 -18.66 8.31
CA THR A 33 -1.75 -17.65 9.18
C THR A 33 -0.25 -17.74 9.04
N PHE A 34 0.39 -16.63 8.70
CA PHE A 34 1.83 -16.49 8.69
C PHE A 34 2.26 -15.68 9.91
N ARG A 35 3.29 -16.17 10.60
CA ARG A 35 4.00 -15.43 11.65
C ARG A 35 5.43 -15.27 11.22
N TYR A 36 5.89 -14.05 11.11
CA TYR A 36 7.24 -13.73 10.65
C TYR A 36 7.71 -12.43 11.29
N ASP A 37 8.98 -12.28 11.35
CA ASP A 37 9.70 -11.08 11.78
C ASP A 37 10.89 -10.86 10.85
N GLY A 38 11.46 -9.67 10.88
CA GLY A 38 12.62 -9.35 10.07
C GLY A 38 12.79 -7.84 9.86
N GLN A 39 13.78 -7.51 9.08
CA GLN A 39 14.01 -6.16 8.59
C GLN A 39 13.82 -6.13 7.09
N ILE A 40 13.31 -5.01 6.60
CA ILE A 40 13.22 -4.78 5.17
C ILE A 40 14.64 -4.60 4.62
N ASP A 41 14.97 -5.39 3.64
CA ASP A 41 16.22 -5.24 2.91
C ASP A 41 16.05 -4.12 1.87
N ASN A 42 16.60 -2.96 2.16
CA ASN A 42 16.54 -1.80 1.28
C ASN A 42 17.33 -2.00 -0.02
N SER A 43 18.24 -2.99 -0.06
CA SER A 43 18.94 -3.37 -1.29
C SER A 43 18.07 -4.21 -2.23
N PHE A 44 16.93 -4.72 -1.74
CA PHE A 44 15.96 -5.44 -2.55
C PHE A 44 15.17 -4.47 -3.44
N CYS A 45 15.90 -3.79 -4.30
CA CYS A 45 15.37 -2.88 -5.28
C CYS A 45 15.63 -3.45 -6.66
N TYR A 46 14.64 -3.44 -7.53
CA TYR A 46 14.80 -3.85 -8.94
C TYR A 46 15.81 -2.99 -9.73
N LEU A 47 16.35 -1.98 -9.08
CA LEU A 47 17.26 -1.01 -9.66
C LEU A 47 18.60 -1.07 -8.93
N ASP A 48 19.20 -2.25 -8.83
CA ASP A 48 20.62 -2.40 -8.56
C ASP A 48 21.40 -1.79 -9.72
N ILE A 49 21.52 -0.47 -9.68
CA ILE A 49 22.33 0.25 -10.66
C ILE A 49 23.77 0.16 -10.16
N PRO A 50 24.66 -0.47 -10.92
CA PRO A 50 26.07 -0.55 -10.56
C PRO A 50 26.62 0.86 -10.25
N PRO A 51 27.47 1.01 -9.21
CA PRO A 51 28.03 2.31 -8.84
C PRO A 51 28.70 3.06 -10.01
N GLU A 52 29.30 2.32 -10.95
CA GLU A 52 29.93 2.89 -12.14
C GLU A 52 28.90 3.56 -13.07
N VAL A 53 27.68 3.03 -13.13
CA VAL A 53 26.59 3.59 -13.94
C VAL A 53 26.01 4.83 -13.26
N LEU A 54 25.93 4.83 -11.93
CA LEU A 54 25.50 5.99 -11.15
C LEU A 54 26.51 7.17 -11.27
N GLN A 55 27.78 6.87 -11.46
CA GLN A 55 28.83 7.90 -11.60
C GLN A 55 28.94 8.47 -13.01
N ALA A 56 28.35 7.83 -14.01
CA ALA A 56 28.37 8.30 -15.39
C ALA A 56 27.56 9.60 -15.52
N SER A 57 28.23 10.72 -15.81
CA SER A 57 27.71 12.09 -15.70
C SER A 57 26.46 12.40 -16.51
N ASN A 58 26.30 11.78 -17.67
CA ASN A 58 25.17 11.99 -18.57
C ASN A 58 23.92 11.13 -18.25
N LYS A 59 24.07 10.13 -17.38
CA LYS A 59 22.96 9.28 -16.92
C LYS A 59 22.44 9.69 -15.53
N LYS A 60 23.16 10.59 -14.84
CA LYS A 60 22.75 11.12 -13.53
C LYS A 60 21.34 11.68 -13.52
N PHE A 61 20.88 12.27 -14.60
CA PHE A 61 19.53 12.84 -14.65
C PHE A 61 18.45 11.77 -14.63
N LEU A 62 18.64 10.66 -15.32
CA LEU A 62 17.67 9.55 -15.37
C LEU A 62 17.71 8.63 -14.15
N PHE A 63 18.90 8.53 -13.51
CA PHE A 63 19.13 7.59 -12.42
C PHE A 63 19.47 8.28 -11.09
N ASN A 64 19.53 9.60 -11.06
CA ASN A 64 19.99 10.39 -9.93
C ASN A 64 18.94 10.57 -8.82
N ILE A 65 17.80 9.93 -8.97
CA ILE A 65 16.85 9.84 -7.89
C ILE A 65 17.19 8.54 -7.19
N ASP A 66 17.66 8.64 -5.94
CA ASP A 66 17.75 7.51 -5.04
C ASP A 66 16.34 6.99 -4.79
N LYS A 67 15.89 6.14 -5.72
CA LYS A 67 14.55 5.60 -5.69
C LYS A 67 14.46 4.56 -4.59
N GLN A 68 13.57 4.78 -3.67
CA GLN A 68 13.29 3.84 -2.60
C GLN A 68 11.82 3.41 -2.65
N TYR A 69 11.58 2.15 -2.40
CA TYR A 69 10.23 1.58 -2.29
C TYR A 69 9.82 1.37 -0.84
N SER A 70 10.75 1.52 0.09
CA SER A 70 10.49 1.48 1.52
C SER A 70 11.30 2.53 2.24
N PHE A 71 10.76 2.99 3.34
CA PHE A 71 11.43 3.89 4.27
C PHE A 71 11.24 3.32 5.68
N GLN A 72 12.32 3.23 6.42
CA GLN A 72 12.28 2.73 7.78
C GLN A 72 13.19 3.59 8.65
N THR A 73 12.58 4.50 9.36
CA THR A 73 13.24 5.34 10.35
C THR A 73 12.58 5.17 11.72
N LYS A 74 13.06 5.85 12.73
CA LYS A 74 12.45 5.82 14.05
C LYS A 74 11.01 6.36 14.06
N ASP A 75 10.76 7.40 13.28
CA ASP A 75 9.51 8.16 13.33
C ASP A 75 8.67 8.02 12.05
N TYR A 76 9.16 7.25 11.08
CA TYR A 76 8.49 7.06 9.80
C TYR A 76 8.74 5.67 9.22
N LEU A 77 7.68 5.02 8.81
CA LEU A 77 7.71 3.75 8.10
C LEU A 77 6.86 3.84 6.85
N MET A 78 7.40 3.36 5.73
CA MET A 78 6.63 3.15 4.51
C MET A 78 7.00 1.80 3.90
N LEU A 79 6.01 0.95 3.73
CA LEU A 79 6.12 -0.37 3.14
C LEU A 79 5.21 -0.45 1.93
N THR A 80 5.81 -0.69 0.77
CA THR A 80 5.08 -0.83 -0.48
C THR A 80 5.04 -2.29 -0.92
N PRO A 81 4.16 -2.67 -1.85
CA PRO A 81 4.08 -4.03 -2.37
C PRO A 81 5.40 -4.55 -2.95
N GLU A 82 6.24 -3.67 -3.43
CA GLU A 82 7.54 -3.98 -4.02
C GLU A 82 8.54 -4.56 -3.02
N THR A 83 8.34 -4.26 -1.74
CA THR A 83 9.23 -4.76 -0.67
C THR A 83 8.88 -6.14 -0.18
N TYR A 84 7.82 -6.76 -0.72
CA TYR A 84 7.35 -8.11 -0.33
C TYR A 84 7.22 -8.30 1.19
N TRP A 85 6.77 -7.27 1.89
CA TRP A 85 6.67 -7.25 3.35
C TRP A 85 5.56 -8.12 3.92
N TYR A 86 4.68 -8.65 3.07
CA TYR A 86 3.63 -9.58 3.45
C TYR A 86 3.54 -10.74 2.44
N PRO A 87 3.09 -11.94 2.88
CA PRO A 87 2.89 -13.06 1.97
C PRO A 87 1.79 -12.78 0.95
N ARG A 88 2.07 -13.09 -0.31
CA ARG A 88 1.08 -13.05 -1.39
C ARG A 88 0.93 -14.44 -2.00
N ALA A 89 -0.31 -14.83 -2.30
CA ALA A 89 -0.54 -16.02 -3.10
C ALA A 89 -0.02 -15.82 -4.53
N GLY A 90 0.53 -16.87 -5.11
CA GLY A 90 1.00 -16.86 -6.48
C GLY A 90 2.27 -17.66 -6.67
N THR A 91 2.75 -17.66 -7.88
CA THR A 91 4.04 -18.25 -8.27
C THR A 91 4.97 -17.14 -8.71
N SER A 92 6.25 -17.26 -8.35
CA SER A 92 7.23 -16.33 -8.88
C SER A 92 7.47 -16.59 -10.37
N TYR A 93 7.93 -15.55 -11.05
CA TYR A 93 8.36 -15.67 -12.44
C TYR A 93 9.44 -16.75 -12.59
N SER A 94 9.28 -17.58 -13.60
CA SER A 94 10.32 -18.50 -14.08
C SER A 94 10.13 -18.74 -15.56
N ASP A 95 11.15 -19.27 -16.23
CA ASP A 95 11.07 -19.67 -17.64
C ASP A 95 9.96 -20.70 -17.91
N LYS A 96 9.61 -21.48 -16.88
CA LYS A 96 8.52 -22.46 -16.91
C LYS A 96 7.15 -21.89 -16.59
N ASN A 97 7.10 -20.69 -16.03
CA ASN A 97 5.87 -20.02 -15.68
C ASN A 97 6.00 -18.51 -16.02
N PRO A 98 5.77 -18.17 -17.28
CA PRO A 98 5.80 -16.77 -17.72
C PRO A 98 4.60 -15.94 -17.24
N ASP A 99 3.60 -16.56 -16.63
CA ASP A 99 2.39 -15.89 -16.14
C ASP A 99 2.63 -15.15 -14.81
N TRP A 100 3.83 -14.63 -14.62
CA TRP A 100 4.20 -13.81 -13.45
C TRP A 100 3.33 -12.55 -13.30
N GLN A 101 2.65 -12.16 -14.39
CA GLN A 101 1.70 -11.05 -14.39
C GLN A 101 0.30 -11.45 -13.89
N GLN A 102 0.07 -12.71 -13.53
CA GLN A 102 -1.21 -13.08 -12.94
C GLN A 102 -1.39 -12.33 -11.63
N THR A 103 -2.39 -11.50 -11.64
CA THR A 103 -2.73 -10.67 -10.49
C THR A 103 -3.78 -11.39 -9.67
N TYR A 104 -3.42 -11.74 -8.45
CA TYR A 104 -4.32 -12.37 -7.51
C TYR A 104 -4.94 -11.31 -6.60
N PHE A 105 -6.26 -11.34 -6.51
CA PHE A 105 -7.00 -10.51 -5.58
C PHE A 105 -7.19 -11.26 -4.27
N SER A 106 -6.95 -10.58 -3.16
CA SER A 106 -7.06 -11.17 -1.82
C SER A 106 -7.82 -10.24 -0.89
N ASN A 107 -8.64 -10.84 -0.02
CA ASN A 107 -9.16 -10.12 1.13
C ASN A 107 -8.11 -10.13 2.24
N TYR A 108 -7.99 -9.02 2.92
CA TYR A 108 -7.04 -8.89 4.02
C TYR A 108 -7.68 -8.23 5.24
N ARG A 109 -7.06 -8.47 6.37
CA ARG A 109 -7.24 -7.70 7.59
C ARG A 109 -5.86 -7.41 8.16
N LEU A 110 -5.51 -6.14 8.20
CA LEU A 110 -4.23 -5.67 8.74
C LEU A 110 -4.48 -5.10 10.13
N LYS A 111 -3.70 -5.53 11.11
CA LYS A 111 -3.65 -4.93 12.45
C LYS A 111 -2.27 -4.34 12.67
N VAL A 112 -2.24 -3.10 13.11
CA VAL A 112 -1.01 -2.34 13.33
C VAL A 112 -1.05 -1.71 14.72
N LYS A 113 0.00 -1.93 15.49
CA LYS A 113 0.24 -1.21 16.75
C LYS A 113 1.45 -0.29 16.55
N PRO A 114 1.23 0.99 16.21
CA PRO A 114 2.32 1.93 16.00
C PRO A 114 2.94 2.34 17.35
N LEU A 115 4.08 3.03 17.30
CA LEU A 115 4.58 3.74 18.45
C LEU A 115 3.63 4.89 18.84
N PRO A 116 3.57 5.27 20.12
CA PRO A 116 2.71 6.36 20.58
C PRO A 116 2.94 7.65 19.78
N GLY A 117 1.85 8.30 19.38
CA GLY A 117 1.88 9.55 18.60
C GLY A 117 1.98 9.35 17.08
N LEU A 118 2.21 8.13 16.60
CA LEU A 118 2.24 7.85 15.17
C LEU A 118 0.91 7.28 14.66
N VAL A 119 0.55 7.65 13.46
CA VAL A 119 -0.69 7.25 12.78
C VAL A 119 -0.36 6.29 11.64
N PRO A 120 -0.85 5.05 11.66
CA PRO A 120 -0.73 4.15 10.54
C PRO A 120 -1.84 4.43 9.51
N LEU A 121 -1.48 4.35 8.24
CA LEU A 121 -2.37 4.49 7.10
C LEU A 121 -2.18 3.30 6.16
N SER A 122 -3.27 2.72 5.70
CA SER A 122 -3.29 1.60 4.76
C SER A 122 -4.59 1.63 3.97
N GLN A 123 -4.74 0.72 3.01
CA GLN A 123 -5.98 0.59 2.26
C GLN A 123 -7.14 0.15 3.17
N GLY A 124 -8.34 0.62 2.83
CA GLY A 124 -9.56 0.32 3.54
C GLY A 124 -9.81 1.19 4.77
N GLU A 125 -10.86 0.87 5.50
CA GLU A 125 -11.22 1.62 6.69
C GLU A 125 -10.31 1.27 7.87
N GLY A 126 -9.61 2.27 8.39
CA GLY A 126 -8.81 2.17 9.60
C GLY A 126 -9.65 2.48 10.84
N LYS A 127 -9.65 1.58 11.83
CA LYS A 127 -10.29 1.79 13.15
C LYS A 127 -9.26 1.55 14.23
N CYS A 128 -9.12 2.51 15.13
CA CYS A 128 -8.28 2.41 16.32
C CYS A 128 -9.12 1.90 17.49
N ASP A 129 -8.63 0.91 18.21
CA ASP A 129 -9.24 0.47 19.46
C ASP A 129 -8.65 1.19 20.69
N GLU A 130 -9.17 0.87 21.88
CA GLU A 130 -8.74 1.48 23.14
C GLU A 130 -7.29 1.15 23.52
N GLU A 131 -6.72 0.08 22.95
CA GLU A 131 -5.33 -0.33 23.17
C GLU A 131 -4.36 0.33 22.18
N GLY A 132 -4.86 1.19 21.29
CA GLY A 132 -4.07 1.86 20.26
C GLY A 132 -3.71 0.95 19.07
N VAL A 133 -4.46 -0.13 18.88
CA VAL A 133 -4.29 -1.01 17.72
C VAL A 133 -5.23 -0.56 16.61
N TYR A 134 -4.66 -0.26 15.47
CA TYR A 134 -5.40 0.06 14.26
C TYR A 134 -5.72 -1.21 13.48
N SER A 135 -6.97 -1.35 13.08
CA SER A 135 -7.41 -2.46 12.24
C SER A 135 -7.90 -1.92 10.90
N PHE A 136 -7.32 -2.40 9.81
CA PHE A 136 -7.69 -2.06 8.44
C PHE A 136 -8.35 -3.26 7.76
N LYS A 137 -9.40 -2.97 7.01
CA LYS A 137 -10.11 -3.96 6.19
C LYS A 137 -10.57 -3.29 4.91
N GLY A 138 -10.16 -3.83 3.77
CA GLY A 138 -10.66 -3.38 2.47
C GLY A 138 -12.14 -3.74 2.26
N ASP A 139 -12.86 -2.88 1.56
CA ASP A 139 -14.25 -3.15 1.14
C ASP A 139 -14.29 -4.20 0.02
N TYR A 140 -13.21 -4.30 -0.76
CA TYR A 140 -13.07 -5.21 -1.89
C TYR A 140 -11.75 -5.97 -1.82
N PRO A 141 -11.65 -7.13 -2.49
CA PRO A 141 -10.37 -7.81 -2.64
C PRO A 141 -9.36 -6.90 -3.34
N SER A 142 -8.16 -6.83 -2.80
CA SER A 142 -7.05 -6.01 -3.32
C SER A 142 -5.95 -6.89 -3.88
N GLN A 143 -5.24 -6.36 -4.88
CA GLN A 143 -4.06 -6.98 -5.45
C GLN A 143 -2.83 -6.78 -4.58
N THR A 144 -2.78 -5.64 -3.91
CA THR A 144 -1.60 -5.18 -3.19
C THR A 144 -1.99 -4.51 -1.89
N LEU A 145 -1.04 -4.42 -0.97
CA LEU A 145 -1.20 -3.80 0.33
C LEU A 145 0.00 -2.91 0.63
N SER A 146 -0.27 -1.67 0.99
CA SER A 146 0.73 -0.71 1.44
C SER A 146 0.49 -0.32 2.89
N LEU A 147 1.53 0.07 3.60
CA LEU A 147 1.44 0.59 4.95
C LEU A 147 2.36 1.79 5.09
N VAL A 148 1.83 2.88 5.59
CA VAL A 148 2.60 4.06 5.97
C VAL A 148 2.34 4.35 7.44
N ILE A 149 3.36 4.68 8.20
CA ILE A 149 3.24 5.10 9.60
C ILE A 149 4.06 6.37 9.79
N GLY A 150 3.46 7.39 10.35
CA GLY A 150 4.14 8.66 10.60
C GLY A 150 3.33 9.57 11.52
N ASP A 151 3.88 10.72 11.84
CA ASP A 151 3.16 11.75 12.59
C ASP A 151 2.25 12.55 11.66
N TYR A 152 1.16 11.90 11.25
CA TYR A 152 0.22 12.45 10.29
C TYR A 152 -0.90 13.26 10.93
N GLN A 153 -1.27 14.33 10.24
CA GLN A 153 -2.48 15.11 10.48
C GLN A 153 -3.41 14.99 9.27
N GLN A 154 -4.71 15.08 9.50
CA GLN A 154 -5.73 14.89 8.48
C GLN A 154 -6.54 16.17 8.27
N LYS A 155 -6.73 16.52 6.98
CA LYS A 155 -7.82 17.40 6.53
C LYS A 155 -8.78 16.57 5.69
N SER A 156 -10.08 16.78 5.85
CA SER A 156 -11.06 15.98 5.11
C SER A 156 -12.32 16.74 4.76
N ALA A 157 -12.99 16.31 3.72
CA ALA A 157 -14.28 16.80 3.28
C ALA A 157 -15.14 15.65 2.77
N TYR A 158 -16.47 15.78 2.92
CA TYR A 158 -17.43 14.84 2.35
C TYR A 158 -18.02 15.38 1.06
N ALA A 159 -18.06 14.56 0.02
CA ALA A 159 -18.84 14.82 -1.17
C ALA A 159 -19.49 13.50 -1.63
N ASP A 160 -20.80 13.51 -1.91
CA ASP A 160 -21.59 12.35 -2.36
C ASP A 160 -21.36 11.07 -1.54
N SER A 161 -21.34 11.20 -0.23
CA SER A 161 -21.10 10.10 0.73
C SER A 161 -19.72 9.48 0.65
N ILE A 162 -18.78 10.09 -0.08
CA ILE A 162 -17.37 9.69 -0.13
C ILE A 162 -16.58 10.63 0.78
N LEU A 163 -15.73 10.07 1.63
CA LEU A 163 -14.78 10.80 2.45
C LEU A 163 -13.49 11.05 1.66
N TYR A 164 -13.19 12.30 1.41
CA TYR A 164 -11.93 12.73 0.80
C TYR A 164 -11.00 13.24 1.89
N SER A 165 -9.79 12.76 1.93
CA SER A 165 -8.83 13.09 2.98
C SER A 165 -7.47 13.41 2.39
N VAL A 166 -6.80 14.39 2.97
CA VAL A 166 -5.39 14.68 2.75
C VAL A 166 -4.66 14.45 4.07
N TRP A 167 -3.69 13.56 4.04
CA TRP A 167 -2.84 13.24 5.17
C TRP A 167 -1.47 13.85 4.93
N HIS A 168 -1.05 14.77 5.79
CA HIS A 168 0.24 15.43 5.73
C HIS A 168 1.00 15.21 7.02
N LEU A 169 2.32 15.26 6.97
CA LEU A 169 3.16 15.20 8.15
C LEU A 169 2.95 16.46 9.02
N ARG A 170 3.17 16.34 10.32
CA ARG A 170 3.10 17.48 11.22
C ARG A 170 4.01 18.59 10.72
N ASP A 171 3.57 19.84 10.86
CA ASP A 171 4.27 21.04 10.39
C ASP A 171 4.42 21.20 8.86
N HIS A 172 3.76 20.30 8.08
CA HIS A 172 3.68 20.39 6.62
C HIS A 172 2.29 20.86 6.16
N ASP A 173 1.70 21.79 6.89
CA ASP A 173 0.33 22.28 6.61
C ASP A 173 0.26 23.27 5.43
N TYR A 174 1.40 23.67 4.87
CA TYR A 174 1.47 24.62 3.77
C TYR A 174 0.67 24.21 2.52
N PHE A 175 0.50 22.91 2.28
CA PHE A 175 -0.39 22.42 1.22
C PHE A 175 -1.87 22.55 1.57
N THR A 176 -2.18 22.49 2.83
CA THR A 176 -3.55 22.44 3.33
C THR A 176 -4.01 23.77 3.90
N ALA A 177 -3.15 24.77 3.99
CA ALA A 177 -3.48 26.10 4.51
C ALA A 177 -4.64 26.74 3.75
N SER A 178 -4.70 26.55 2.43
CA SER A 178 -5.80 27.04 1.61
C SER A 178 -7.05 26.16 1.66
N PHE A 179 -6.96 24.95 2.19
CA PHE A 179 -8.07 24.01 2.26
C PHE A 179 -9.22 24.55 3.09
N ASP A 180 -8.90 25.16 4.23
CA ASP A 180 -9.89 25.74 5.13
C ASP A 180 -10.57 26.97 4.50
N SER A 181 -9.84 27.75 3.69
CA SER A 181 -10.39 28.95 3.01
C SER A 181 -11.35 28.62 1.86
N ILE A 182 -11.23 27.46 1.25
CA ILE A 182 -12.07 27.00 0.14
C ILE A 182 -12.99 25.84 0.53
N HIS A 183 -13.10 25.55 1.82
CA HIS A 183 -13.80 24.38 2.36
C HIS A 183 -15.20 24.20 1.78
N ASP A 184 -15.99 25.27 1.66
CA ASP A 184 -17.35 25.21 1.09
C ASP A 184 -17.37 24.93 -0.42
N THR A 185 -16.29 25.22 -1.11
CA THR A 185 -16.14 25.00 -2.57
C THR A 185 -15.61 23.61 -2.89
N ILE A 186 -14.90 22.96 -1.98
CA ILE A 186 -14.26 21.65 -2.20
C ILE A 186 -15.28 20.57 -2.60
N PRO A 187 -16.43 20.38 -1.92
CA PRO A 187 -17.40 19.36 -2.34
C PRO A 187 -17.93 19.59 -3.76
N TRP A 188 -18.09 20.83 -4.18
CA TRP A 188 -18.50 21.16 -5.54
C TRP A 188 -17.43 20.82 -6.57
N LEU A 189 -16.16 21.16 -6.32
CA LEU A 189 -15.04 20.81 -7.20
C LEU A 189 -14.92 19.30 -7.34
N ILE A 190 -14.98 18.57 -6.24
CA ILE A 190 -14.90 17.10 -6.23
C ILE A 190 -16.02 16.48 -7.07
N ARG A 191 -17.27 16.95 -6.90
CA ARG A 191 -18.40 16.46 -7.72
C ARG A 191 -18.17 16.68 -9.20
N ASN A 192 -17.74 17.87 -9.59
CA ASN A 192 -17.46 18.17 -10.98
C ASN A 192 -16.40 17.26 -11.60
N VAL A 193 -15.28 17.07 -10.89
CA VAL A 193 -14.20 16.17 -11.34
C VAL A 193 -14.71 14.73 -11.43
N LYS A 194 -15.40 14.26 -10.39
CA LYS A 194 -15.96 12.91 -10.36
C LYS A 194 -16.93 12.66 -11.51
N GLU A 195 -17.87 13.58 -11.76
CA GLU A 195 -18.82 13.47 -12.87
C GLU A 195 -18.12 13.50 -14.22
N GLN A 196 -17.08 14.31 -14.38
CA GLN A 196 -16.29 14.35 -15.59
C GLN A 196 -15.59 13.01 -15.85
N LEU A 197 -14.96 12.44 -14.83
CA LEU A 197 -14.30 11.14 -14.91
C LEU A 197 -15.31 10.00 -15.16
N ALA A 198 -16.44 10.02 -14.47
CA ALA A 198 -17.50 9.02 -14.68
C ALA A 198 -18.05 9.06 -16.12
N ARG A 199 -18.24 10.25 -16.68
CA ARG A 199 -18.64 10.43 -18.10
C ARG A 199 -17.57 9.94 -19.07
N GLN A 200 -16.30 10.21 -18.78
CA GLN A 200 -15.18 9.82 -19.64
C GLN A 200 -14.93 8.32 -19.65
N TYR A 201 -14.93 7.70 -18.48
CA TYR A 201 -14.60 6.29 -18.32
C TYR A 201 -15.83 5.40 -18.26
N LYS A 202 -17.04 5.94 -18.15
CA LYS A 202 -18.30 5.20 -17.96
C LYS A 202 -18.28 4.28 -16.74
N LEU A 203 -17.60 4.71 -15.69
CA LEU A 203 -17.45 3.99 -14.43
C LEU A 203 -17.66 4.96 -13.28
N ASP A 204 -18.43 4.54 -12.30
CA ASP A 204 -18.58 5.25 -11.04
C ASP A 204 -17.43 4.88 -10.09
N TYR A 205 -17.06 5.81 -9.23
CA TYR A 205 -16.05 5.55 -8.19
C TYR A 205 -16.64 4.59 -7.14
N PRO A 206 -16.07 3.38 -6.97
CA PRO A 206 -16.71 2.33 -6.18
C PRO A 206 -16.45 2.43 -4.67
N PHE A 207 -15.48 3.24 -4.24
CA PHE A 207 -15.05 3.29 -2.85
C PHE A 207 -15.75 4.37 -2.05
N LYS A 208 -15.82 4.19 -0.73
CA LYS A 208 -16.43 5.15 0.21
C LYS A 208 -15.47 6.23 0.68
N ARG A 209 -14.20 6.13 0.30
CA ARG A 209 -13.15 7.06 0.68
C ARG A 209 -12.10 7.21 -0.40
N PHE A 210 -11.44 8.35 -0.37
CA PHE A 210 -10.29 8.65 -1.20
C PHE A 210 -9.28 9.40 -0.34
N SER A 211 -8.05 8.89 -0.25
CA SER A 211 -7.01 9.49 0.58
C SER A 211 -5.78 9.83 -0.24
N ILE A 212 -5.30 11.05 -0.05
CA ILE A 212 -4.00 11.50 -0.55
C ILE A 212 -3.07 11.52 0.66
N VAL A 213 -1.93 10.86 0.56
CA VAL A 213 -0.97 10.73 1.64
C VAL A 213 0.37 11.33 1.21
N GLU A 214 0.88 12.26 2.02
CA GLU A 214 2.22 12.79 1.84
C GLU A 214 3.26 11.69 2.08
N VAL A 215 4.23 11.57 1.17
CA VAL A 215 5.30 10.59 1.25
C VAL A 215 6.63 11.27 0.94
N PRO A 216 7.79 10.68 1.33
CA PRO A 216 9.10 11.23 1.00
C PRO A 216 9.29 11.42 -0.50
N VAL A 217 9.95 12.51 -0.88
CA VAL A 217 10.20 12.87 -2.29
C VAL A 217 11.02 11.82 -3.04
N GLN A 218 11.80 11.01 -2.32
CA GLN A 218 12.59 9.91 -2.89
C GLN A 218 11.75 8.68 -3.24
N PHE A 219 10.45 8.68 -2.91
CA PHE A 219 9.59 7.55 -3.22
C PHE A 219 9.41 7.39 -4.73
N ALA A 220 9.66 6.19 -5.21
CA ALA A 220 9.61 5.86 -6.63
C ALA A 220 8.24 5.39 -7.08
N SER A 221 7.24 6.25 -6.99
CA SER A 221 5.82 5.89 -7.27
C SER A 221 5.26 6.43 -8.57
N TYR A 222 5.95 7.31 -9.24
CA TYR A 222 5.40 8.16 -10.28
C TYR A 222 4.77 7.47 -11.50
N GLU A 223 4.83 6.15 -11.57
CA GLU A 223 4.19 5.37 -12.63
C GLU A 223 3.45 4.14 -12.10
N ARG A 224 3.13 4.11 -10.81
CA ARG A 224 2.55 2.93 -10.18
C ARG A 224 1.06 3.08 -9.95
N ALA A 225 0.31 2.21 -10.57
CA ALA A 225 -1.15 2.18 -10.43
C ALA A 225 -1.62 1.82 -9.00
N TRP A 226 -0.79 1.18 -8.19
CA TRP A 226 -1.17 0.82 -6.84
C TRP A 226 -1.48 2.03 -5.94
N SER A 227 -0.79 3.14 -6.17
CA SER A 227 -1.04 4.37 -5.43
C SER A 227 -2.38 5.01 -5.76
N GLN A 228 -3.01 4.57 -6.83
CA GLN A 228 -4.23 5.18 -7.37
C GLN A 228 -5.48 4.35 -7.09
N ALA A 229 -5.31 3.04 -6.95
CA ALA A 229 -6.45 2.14 -7.01
C ALA A 229 -7.02 1.79 -5.64
N GLN A 230 -6.48 2.34 -4.61
CA GLN A 230 -6.71 1.60 -3.38
C GLN A 230 -7.51 2.37 -2.35
N GLU A 231 -7.96 3.54 -2.62
CA GLU A 231 -8.82 4.31 -1.76
C GLU A 231 -8.94 5.79 -2.05
#